data_702176c0015fc27ebbe9c65d937e8558
#
_entry.id   702176c0015fc27ebbe9c65d937e8558
#
_cell.length_a   1.000
_cell.length_b   1.000
_cell.length_c   1.000
_cell.angle_alpha   90.00
_cell.angle_beta   90.00
_cell.angle_gamma   90.00
#
_symmetry.space_group_name_H-M   'P 1'
#
loop_
_entity.id
_entity.type
_entity.pdbx_description
1 polymer ?
#
loop_
_entity_poly.entity_id
_entity_poly.type
_entity_poly.pdbx_seq_one_letter_code
_entity_poly.pdbx_strand_id
1 'polypeptide(L)'
;EWGVGNGNLAGCFLSHLLSIDIEEQVYPGTCYILCDFSMEILKGVSNNARLKNHTGKFFTVQIDANHMDCFREKTIDKIISNEIWDDLSTKVLLKRDGSLYEEYIQPLIDPVAAEINIDDFIKPFNEKNLDLLKGCPRLLQFITWERTYQRVTIDDWPRADILQAHIDLLADEIPIPVNIGALATFRCARHLLRQGGFGYTGMDYGMYSMQEL
;
A
#
# COMPACT_ATOMS: atom_id res chain seq x y z
N GLU A 1 -2.40 2.70 12.80
CA GLU A 1 -2.05 1.53 11.97
C GLU A 1 -2.55 1.75 10.56
N TRP A 2 -1.70 1.52 9.58
CA TRP A 2 -2.03 1.56 8.16
C TRP A 2 -2.13 0.14 7.62
N GLY A 3 -3.19 -0.14 6.82
CA GLY A 3 -3.47 -1.49 6.34
C GLY A 3 -3.86 -2.43 7.47
N VAL A 4 -5.00 -2.15 8.11
CA VAL A 4 -5.38 -2.80 9.37
C VAL A 4 -5.77 -4.28 9.21
N GLY A 5 -6.07 -4.73 8.00
CA GLY A 5 -6.54 -6.10 7.76
C GLY A 5 -7.73 -6.45 8.65
N ASN A 6 -7.61 -7.51 9.42
CA ASN A 6 -8.67 -7.93 10.33
C ASN A 6 -8.63 -7.29 11.74
N GLY A 7 -7.69 -6.37 11.99
CA GLY A 7 -7.51 -5.68 13.27
C GLY A 7 -6.82 -6.51 14.36
N ASN A 8 -6.24 -7.65 14.03
CA ASN A 8 -5.56 -8.50 15.00
C ASN A 8 -4.34 -7.84 15.64
N LEU A 9 -3.53 -7.12 14.86
CA LEU A 9 -2.36 -6.42 15.37
C LEU A 9 -2.76 -5.37 16.41
N ALA A 10 -3.76 -4.53 16.11
CA ALA A 10 -4.30 -3.55 17.03
C ALA A 10 -4.85 -4.20 18.31
N GLY A 11 -5.64 -5.27 18.18
CA GLY A 11 -6.18 -6.00 19.31
C GLY A 11 -5.10 -6.60 20.19
N CYS A 12 -4.04 -7.19 19.62
CA CYS A 12 -2.89 -7.69 20.35
C CYS A 12 -2.13 -6.57 21.05
N PHE A 13 -1.86 -5.46 20.33
CA PHE A 13 -1.16 -4.30 20.88
C PHE A 13 -1.90 -3.71 22.08
N LEU A 14 -3.19 -3.43 21.94
CA LEU A 14 -3.99 -2.85 23.02
C LEU A 14 -4.10 -3.80 24.23
N SER A 15 -4.24 -5.10 23.98
CA SER A 15 -4.29 -6.10 25.07
C SER A 15 -2.96 -6.21 25.81
N HIS A 16 -1.85 -6.20 25.06
CA HIS A 16 -0.51 -6.21 25.66
C HIS A 16 -0.25 -4.93 26.43
N LEU A 17 -0.53 -3.77 25.86
CA LEU A 17 -0.39 -2.48 26.52
C LEU A 17 -1.17 -2.45 27.85
N LEU A 18 -2.43 -2.87 27.84
CA LEU A 18 -3.25 -2.96 29.05
C LEU A 18 -2.61 -3.88 30.11
N SER A 19 -1.98 -4.98 29.69
CA SER A 19 -1.39 -5.95 30.62
C SER A 19 -0.11 -5.47 31.28
N ILE A 20 0.65 -4.55 30.65
CA ILE A 20 1.94 -4.04 31.16
C ILE A 20 1.83 -2.66 31.80
N ASP A 21 0.73 -1.93 31.57
CA ASP A 21 0.52 -0.58 32.11
C ASP A 21 -0.04 -0.65 33.53
N ILE A 22 0.77 -1.18 34.45
CA ILE A 22 0.41 -1.44 35.85
C ILE A 22 0.00 -0.14 36.57
N GLU A 23 0.61 0.98 36.20
CA GLU A 23 0.34 2.28 36.80
C GLU A 23 -0.83 3.03 36.15
N GLU A 24 -1.48 2.42 35.15
CA GLU A 24 -2.59 2.99 34.41
C GLU A 24 -2.34 4.38 33.83
N GLN A 25 -1.11 4.63 33.38
CA GLN A 25 -0.70 5.96 32.87
C GLN A 25 -0.84 6.08 31.35
N VAL A 26 -0.59 5.01 30.62
CA VAL A 26 -0.48 5.01 29.17
C VAL A 26 -1.75 4.53 28.50
N TYR A 27 -2.24 3.35 28.91
CA TYR A 27 -3.42 2.76 28.27
C TYR A 27 -4.67 3.66 28.35
N PRO A 28 -5.01 4.33 29.49
CA PRO A 28 -6.13 5.23 29.56
C PRO A 28 -6.05 6.40 28.55
N GLY A 29 -4.86 6.93 28.32
CA GLY A 29 -4.58 8.00 27.36
C GLY A 29 -4.41 7.56 25.90
N THR A 30 -4.38 6.24 25.64
CA THR A 30 -4.14 5.72 24.28
C THR A 30 -5.39 5.82 23.43
N CYS A 31 -5.21 6.31 22.21
CA CYS A 31 -6.18 6.29 21.13
C CYS A 31 -5.56 5.60 19.91
N TYR A 32 -6.09 4.48 19.47
CA TYR A 32 -5.59 3.70 18.35
C TYR A 32 -6.41 4.00 17.09
N ILE A 33 -5.75 4.46 16.04
CA ILE A 33 -6.41 4.79 14.77
C ILE A 33 -6.15 3.66 13.77
N LEU A 34 -7.23 3.04 13.30
CA LEU A 34 -7.24 1.95 12.36
C LEU A 34 -7.53 2.49 10.96
N CYS A 35 -6.52 2.57 10.11
CA CYS A 35 -6.61 3.16 8.78
C CYS A 35 -6.55 2.09 7.69
N ASP A 36 -7.50 2.14 6.76
CA ASP A 36 -7.50 1.31 5.57
C ASP A 36 -8.17 2.05 4.42
N PHE A 37 -7.80 1.76 3.18
CA PHE A 37 -8.49 2.34 2.03
C PHE A 37 -9.81 1.60 1.72
N SER A 38 -9.94 0.35 2.17
CA SER A 38 -11.11 -0.50 1.96
C SER A 38 -12.13 -0.36 3.10
N MET A 39 -13.30 0.19 2.78
CA MET A 39 -14.41 0.24 3.74
C MET A 39 -14.88 -1.17 4.16
N GLU A 40 -14.78 -2.17 3.29
CA GLU A 40 -15.16 -3.55 3.61
C GLU A 40 -14.25 -4.15 4.68
N ILE A 41 -12.95 -3.90 4.61
CA ILE A 41 -11.99 -4.29 5.65
C ILE A 41 -12.36 -3.60 6.96
N LEU A 42 -12.58 -2.29 6.96
CA LEU A 42 -12.91 -1.54 8.16
C LEU A 42 -14.23 -2.00 8.82
N LYS A 43 -15.23 -2.37 8.04
CA LYS A 43 -16.45 -3.00 8.56
C LYS A 43 -16.16 -4.34 9.23
N GLY A 44 -15.24 -5.13 8.65
CA GLY A 44 -14.79 -6.41 9.21
C GLY A 44 -14.11 -6.27 10.57
N VAL A 45 -13.31 -5.22 10.75
CA VAL A 45 -12.60 -4.90 12.01
C VAL A 45 -13.54 -4.79 13.20
N SER A 46 -14.73 -4.23 13.01
CA SER A 46 -15.76 -4.07 14.08
C SER A 46 -16.17 -5.41 14.69
N ASN A 47 -16.00 -6.52 13.96
CA ASN A 47 -16.34 -7.85 14.41
C ASN A 47 -15.20 -8.56 15.17
N ASN A 48 -13.99 -7.96 15.20
CA ASN A 48 -12.84 -8.56 15.86
C ASN A 48 -13.08 -8.68 17.38
N ALA A 49 -13.07 -9.92 17.88
CA ALA A 49 -13.37 -10.21 19.28
C ALA A 49 -12.37 -9.57 20.26
N ARG A 50 -11.10 -9.42 19.86
CA ARG A 50 -10.07 -8.80 20.70
C ARG A 50 -10.30 -7.30 20.85
N LEU A 51 -10.67 -6.62 19.77
CA LEU A 51 -10.95 -5.19 19.78
C LEU A 51 -12.21 -4.84 20.59
N LYS A 52 -13.19 -5.74 20.67
CA LYS A 52 -14.39 -5.54 21.51
C LYS A 52 -14.07 -5.27 22.98
N ASN A 53 -12.97 -5.80 23.48
CA ASN A 53 -12.52 -5.58 24.86
C ASN A 53 -11.90 -4.20 25.07
N HIS A 54 -11.66 -3.45 23.98
CA HIS A 54 -11.02 -2.12 23.99
C HIS A 54 -11.93 -1.02 23.47
N THR A 55 -13.25 -1.15 23.71
CA THR A 55 -14.24 -0.14 23.29
C THR A 55 -13.84 1.25 23.79
N GLY A 56 -13.90 2.24 22.91
CA GLY A 56 -13.49 3.61 23.19
C GLY A 56 -11.98 3.87 23.13
N LYS A 57 -11.17 2.84 22.84
CA LYS A 57 -9.71 2.98 22.67
C LYS A 57 -9.27 3.03 21.21
N PHE A 58 -10.17 2.79 20.28
CA PHE A 58 -9.87 2.83 18.86
C PHE A 58 -11.02 3.43 18.06
N PHE A 59 -10.70 3.90 16.86
CA PHE A 59 -11.67 4.25 15.81
C PHE A 59 -11.09 3.93 14.44
N THR A 60 -11.97 3.79 13.45
CA THR A 60 -11.61 3.44 12.08
C THR A 60 -11.67 4.67 11.18
N VAL A 61 -10.73 4.77 10.24
CA VAL A 61 -10.68 5.85 9.24
C VAL A 61 -10.45 5.24 7.88
N GLN A 62 -11.35 5.50 6.93
CA GLN A 62 -11.12 5.12 5.54
C GLN A 62 -10.20 6.17 4.91
N ILE A 63 -9.00 5.76 4.55
CA ILE A 63 -7.99 6.65 3.98
C ILE A 63 -6.90 5.87 3.24
N ASP A 64 -6.35 6.47 2.21
CA ASP A 64 -5.16 5.98 1.52
C ASP A 64 -3.89 6.37 2.30
N ALA A 65 -3.00 5.40 2.52
CA ALA A 65 -1.72 5.61 3.21
C ALA A 65 -0.79 6.64 2.52
N ASN A 66 -1.03 6.92 1.25
CA ASN A 66 -0.31 7.96 0.50
C ASN A 66 -0.92 9.36 0.62
N HIS A 67 -2.14 9.49 1.16
CA HIS A 67 -2.93 10.74 1.20
C HIS A 67 -3.52 10.95 2.59
N MET A 68 -2.70 11.37 3.56
CA MET A 68 -3.07 11.49 4.97
C MET A 68 -3.47 12.93 5.39
N ASP A 69 -3.96 13.73 4.46
CA ASP A 69 -4.22 15.16 4.66
C ASP A 69 -5.34 15.45 5.67
N CYS A 70 -6.15 14.45 6.02
CA CYS A 70 -7.19 14.61 7.03
C CYS A 70 -6.63 14.68 8.47
N PHE A 71 -5.39 14.27 8.68
CA PHE A 71 -4.74 14.33 9.98
C PHE A 71 -3.90 15.60 10.11
N ARG A 72 -3.96 16.21 11.30
CA ARG A 72 -3.13 17.36 11.61
C ARG A 72 -1.66 16.93 11.73
N GLU A 73 -0.78 17.80 11.23
CA GLU A 73 0.67 17.62 11.35
C GLU A 73 1.12 17.44 12.80
N LYS A 74 2.13 16.61 13.00
CA LYS A 74 2.82 16.44 14.28
C LYS A 74 1.92 16.07 15.46
N THR A 75 0.86 15.30 15.18
CA THR A 75 -0.10 14.87 16.22
C THR A 75 -0.05 13.38 16.51
N ILE A 76 0.63 12.60 15.71
CA ILE A 76 0.69 11.13 15.85
C ILE A 76 1.96 10.74 16.60
N ASP A 77 1.83 9.91 17.62
CA ASP A 77 2.95 9.41 18.42
C ASP A 77 3.68 8.25 17.76
N LYS A 78 2.93 7.33 17.18
CA LYS A 78 3.43 6.10 16.60
C LYS A 78 2.63 5.74 15.35
N ILE A 79 3.34 5.34 14.31
CA ILE A 79 2.72 4.74 13.11
C ILE A 79 3.24 3.31 13.00
N ILE A 80 2.33 2.39 12.69
CA ILE A 80 2.62 0.97 12.44
C ILE A 80 1.97 0.58 11.12
N SER A 81 2.68 -0.19 10.30
CA SER A 81 2.12 -0.89 9.16
C SER A 81 2.69 -2.30 9.06
N ASN A 82 1.90 -3.22 8.55
CA ASN A 82 2.31 -4.59 8.31
C ASN A 82 1.83 -5.04 6.94
N GLU A 83 2.75 -5.46 6.08
CA GLU A 83 2.47 -5.98 4.73
C GLU A 83 1.57 -5.06 3.92
N ILE A 84 1.99 -3.80 3.71
CA ILE A 84 1.25 -2.84 2.89
C ILE A 84 2.07 -2.33 1.70
N TRP A 85 3.39 -2.46 1.74
CA TRP A 85 4.22 -1.81 0.72
C TRP A 85 4.15 -2.53 -0.62
N ASP A 86 3.92 -3.82 -0.64
CA ASP A 86 3.71 -4.61 -1.85
C ASP A 86 2.38 -4.28 -2.55
N ASP A 87 1.37 -3.85 -1.78
CA ASP A 87 0.07 -3.37 -2.30
C ASP A 87 0.12 -1.92 -2.83
N LEU A 88 1.22 -1.19 -2.57
CA LEU A 88 1.34 0.20 -2.98
C LEU A 88 1.92 0.34 -4.40
N SER A 89 1.68 1.52 -4.99
CA SER A 89 2.09 1.80 -6.35
C SER A 89 3.59 1.62 -6.57
N THR A 90 3.93 0.69 -7.46
CA THR A 90 5.30 0.44 -7.90
C THR A 90 5.41 0.78 -9.38
N LYS A 91 6.41 1.57 -9.74
CA LYS A 91 6.79 1.84 -11.12
C LYS A 91 8.00 0.99 -11.48
N VAL A 92 8.14 0.62 -12.73
CA VAL A 92 9.28 -0.14 -13.22
C VAL A 92 10.10 0.73 -14.14
N LEU A 93 11.38 0.85 -13.85
CA LEU A 93 12.36 1.52 -14.69
C LEU A 93 13.19 0.49 -15.47
N LEU A 94 13.66 0.88 -16.65
CA LEU A 94 14.55 0.10 -17.47
C LEU A 94 15.69 1.01 -18.00
N LYS A 95 16.93 0.59 -17.79
CA LYS A 95 18.08 1.22 -18.41
C LYS A 95 18.35 0.55 -19.76
N ARG A 96 18.47 1.38 -20.82
CA ARG A 96 18.74 0.93 -22.20
C ARG A 96 19.58 1.98 -22.92
N ASP A 97 20.72 1.57 -23.47
CA ASP A 97 21.62 2.43 -24.25
C ASP A 97 21.93 3.78 -23.55
N GLY A 98 22.24 3.72 -22.24
CA GLY A 98 22.54 4.89 -21.42
C GLY A 98 21.36 5.84 -21.17
N SER A 99 20.14 5.43 -21.53
CA SER A 99 18.90 6.16 -21.27
C SER A 99 18.01 5.39 -20.30
N LEU A 100 17.17 6.13 -19.57
CA LEU A 100 16.23 5.57 -18.61
C LEU A 100 14.81 5.64 -19.17
N TYR A 101 14.08 4.56 -19.00
CA TYR A 101 12.69 4.42 -19.44
C TYR A 101 11.80 3.94 -18.30
N GLU A 102 10.58 4.46 -18.24
CA GLU A 102 9.50 3.93 -17.40
C GLU A 102 8.67 2.95 -18.22
N GLU A 103 8.42 1.77 -17.67
CA GLU A 103 7.54 0.76 -18.26
C GLU A 103 6.09 1.09 -17.94
N TYR A 104 5.25 1.02 -18.96
CA TYR A 104 3.80 1.09 -18.87
C TYR A 104 3.19 -0.22 -19.34
N ILE A 105 2.23 -0.73 -18.60
CA ILE A 105 1.54 -1.98 -18.89
C ILE A 105 0.08 -1.66 -19.19
N GLN A 106 -0.39 -2.10 -20.35
CA GLN A 106 -1.79 -2.00 -20.75
C GLN A 106 -2.39 -3.39 -20.85
N PRO A 107 -3.46 -3.70 -20.09
CA PRO A 107 -4.20 -4.94 -20.29
C PRO A 107 -5.01 -4.86 -21.59
N LEU A 108 -4.89 -5.88 -22.41
CA LEU A 108 -5.66 -6.08 -23.62
C LEU A 108 -6.48 -7.36 -23.50
N ILE A 109 -7.68 -7.36 -24.05
CA ILE A 109 -8.51 -8.54 -24.14
C ILE A 109 -8.97 -8.74 -25.58
N ASP A 110 -8.89 -9.98 -26.07
CA ASP A 110 -9.52 -10.36 -27.33
C ASP A 110 -10.96 -10.82 -27.02
N PRO A 111 -11.99 -10.04 -27.34
CA PRO A 111 -13.37 -10.37 -27.03
C PRO A 111 -13.86 -11.61 -27.81
N VAL A 112 -13.30 -11.88 -28.98
CA VAL A 112 -13.65 -13.06 -29.79
C VAL A 112 -13.11 -14.32 -29.13
N ALA A 113 -11.84 -14.33 -28.71
CA ALA A 113 -11.24 -15.45 -28.00
C ALA A 113 -11.88 -15.70 -26.64
N ALA A 114 -12.33 -14.64 -25.97
CA ALA A 114 -13.00 -14.72 -24.68
C ALA A 114 -14.49 -15.09 -24.77
N GLU A 115 -15.06 -15.14 -25.99
CA GLU A 115 -16.48 -15.40 -26.22
C GLU A 115 -17.41 -14.47 -25.43
N ILE A 116 -17.00 -13.21 -25.29
CA ILE A 116 -17.76 -12.19 -24.56
C ILE A 116 -18.27 -11.10 -25.49
N ASN A 117 -19.42 -10.57 -25.17
CA ASN A 117 -19.85 -9.30 -25.71
C ASN A 117 -19.14 -8.18 -24.93
N ILE A 118 -18.30 -7.42 -25.62
CA ILE A 118 -17.50 -6.35 -24.99
C ILE A 118 -18.40 -5.31 -24.30
N ASP A 119 -19.57 -5.02 -24.84
CA ASP A 119 -20.48 -4.04 -24.24
C ASP A 119 -21.05 -4.52 -22.91
N ASP A 120 -21.27 -5.83 -22.75
CA ASP A 120 -21.72 -6.44 -21.49
C ASP A 120 -20.65 -6.37 -20.40
N PHE A 121 -19.38 -6.21 -20.78
CA PHE A 121 -18.27 -6.01 -19.86
C PHE A 121 -17.99 -4.53 -19.56
N ILE A 122 -17.91 -3.69 -20.59
CA ILE A 122 -17.53 -2.27 -20.44
C ILE A 122 -18.49 -1.53 -19.52
N LYS A 123 -19.79 -1.77 -19.65
CA LYS A 123 -20.79 -1.08 -18.84
C LYS A 123 -20.64 -1.40 -17.33
N PRO A 124 -20.67 -2.67 -16.89
CA PRO A 124 -20.43 -3.00 -15.48
C PRO A 124 -19.09 -2.53 -14.95
N PHE A 125 -18.04 -2.55 -15.79
CA PHE A 125 -16.72 -2.08 -15.42
C PHE A 125 -16.71 -0.58 -15.12
N ASN A 126 -17.29 0.23 -16.00
CA ASN A 126 -17.38 1.68 -15.81
C ASN A 126 -18.29 2.05 -14.64
N GLU A 127 -19.34 1.29 -14.39
CA GLU A 127 -20.26 1.47 -13.27
C GLU A 127 -19.70 0.90 -11.95
N LYS A 128 -18.51 0.29 -11.98
CA LYS A 128 -17.88 -0.42 -10.83
C LYS A 128 -18.81 -1.48 -10.21
N ASN A 129 -19.62 -2.12 -11.04
CA ASN A 129 -20.57 -3.15 -10.62
C ASN A 129 -19.86 -4.51 -10.50
N LEU A 130 -19.25 -4.74 -9.34
CA LEU A 130 -18.48 -5.95 -9.07
C LEU A 130 -19.31 -7.24 -9.14
N ASP A 131 -20.59 -7.19 -8.83
CA ASP A 131 -21.44 -8.39 -8.83
C ASP A 131 -21.68 -8.90 -10.25
N LEU A 132 -21.84 -8.01 -11.22
CA LEU A 132 -21.91 -8.39 -12.63
C LEU A 132 -20.55 -8.85 -13.16
N LEU A 133 -19.45 -8.21 -12.75
CA LEU A 133 -18.09 -8.60 -13.17
C LEU A 133 -17.69 -9.97 -12.62
N LYS A 134 -18.15 -10.37 -11.44
CA LYS A 134 -17.94 -11.73 -10.89
C LYS A 134 -18.51 -12.83 -11.78
N GLY A 135 -19.49 -12.52 -12.61
CA GLY A 135 -20.04 -13.43 -13.62
C GLY A 135 -19.12 -13.70 -14.81
N CYS A 136 -18.00 -12.98 -14.92
CA CYS A 136 -17.02 -13.08 -16.01
C CYS A 136 -15.67 -13.70 -15.59
N PRO A 137 -15.63 -14.84 -14.87
CA PRO A 137 -14.39 -15.37 -14.30
C PRO A 137 -13.35 -15.79 -15.34
N ARG A 138 -13.77 -16.07 -16.59
CA ARG A 138 -12.86 -16.45 -17.68
C ARG A 138 -12.10 -15.27 -18.28
N LEU A 139 -12.53 -14.03 -18.04
CA LEU A 139 -11.92 -12.84 -18.59
C LEU A 139 -10.42 -12.75 -18.30
N LEU A 140 -10.02 -13.03 -17.06
CA LEU A 140 -8.63 -12.95 -16.63
C LEU A 140 -7.69 -13.88 -17.42
N GLN A 141 -8.22 -14.99 -17.96
CA GLN A 141 -7.45 -15.94 -18.76
C GLN A 141 -7.14 -15.45 -20.17
N PHE A 142 -7.90 -14.45 -20.65
CA PHE A 142 -7.75 -13.87 -21.99
C PHE A 142 -7.13 -12.48 -21.98
N ILE A 143 -6.65 -12.03 -20.82
CA ILE A 143 -5.90 -10.78 -20.72
C ILE A 143 -4.48 -11.02 -21.18
N THR A 144 -4.06 -10.28 -22.18
CA THR A 144 -2.67 -10.12 -22.57
C THR A 144 -2.16 -8.76 -22.14
N TRP A 145 -0.85 -8.65 -21.94
CA TRP A 145 -0.23 -7.43 -21.45
C TRP A 145 0.62 -6.83 -22.56
N GLU A 146 0.29 -5.63 -23.01
CA GLU A 146 1.15 -4.84 -23.86
C GLU A 146 2.06 -3.97 -22.99
N ARG A 147 3.37 -4.01 -23.27
CA ARG A 147 4.35 -3.18 -22.58
C ARG A 147 4.84 -2.09 -23.51
N THR A 148 4.80 -0.88 -23.01
CA THR A 148 5.35 0.30 -23.69
C THR A 148 6.36 0.99 -22.78
N TYR A 149 7.29 1.73 -23.37
CA TYR A 149 8.37 2.36 -22.63
C TYR A 149 8.42 3.85 -22.98
N GLN A 150 8.45 4.70 -21.96
CA GLN A 150 8.58 6.13 -22.13
C GLN A 150 9.90 6.60 -21.51
N ARG A 151 10.67 7.40 -22.25
CA ARG A 151 11.92 7.95 -21.74
C ARG A 151 11.62 8.90 -20.59
N VAL A 152 12.38 8.76 -19.49
CA VAL A 152 12.24 9.57 -18.28
C VAL A 152 13.58 10.16 -17.86
N THR A 153 13.52 11.20 -17.04
CA THR A 153 14.68 11.80 -16.40
C THR A 153 14.70 11.38 -14.94
N ILE A 154 15.85 10.97 -14.45
CA ILE A 154 16.00 10.48 -13.06
C ILE A 154 15.65 11.56 -12.03
N ASP A 155 15.91 12.82 -12.34
CA ASP A 155 15.67 13.96 -11.46
C ASP A 155 14.18 14.14 -11.08
N ASP A 156 13.28 13.58 -11.89
CA ASP A 156 11.83 13.61 -11.63
C ASP A 156 11.41 12.56 -10.59
N TRP A 157 12.34 11.72 -10.13
CA TRP A 157 12.03 10.61 -9.24
C TRP A 157 12.40 10.90 -7.78
N PRO A 158 11.64 10.33 -6.82
CA PRO A 158 11.96 10.45 -5.41
C PRO A 158 13.34 9.83 -5.13
N ARG A 159 14.18 10.52 -4.38
CA ARG A 159 15.53 10.07 -4.03
C ARG A 159 16.37 9.73 -5.25
N ALA A 160 16.34 10.62 -6.25
CA ALA A 160 17.12 10.52 -7.49
C ALA A 160 18.61 10.18 -7.22
N ASP A 161 19.17 10.74 -6.15
CA ASP A 161 20.54 10.49 -5.70
C ASP A 161 20.84 9.02 -5.42
N ILE A 162 19.97 8.36 -4.67
CA ILE A 162 20.11 6.93 -4.32
C ILE A 162 19.76 6.07 -5.53
N LEU A 163 18.68 6.41 -6.22
CA LEU A 163 18.21 5.65 -7.36
C LEU A 163 19.24 5.64 -8.48
N GLN A 164 19.88 6.78 -8.78
CA GLN A 164 20.95 6.87 -9.78
C GLN A 164 22.13 5.96 -9.40
N ALA A 165 22.60 6.05 -8.15
CA ALA A 165 23.70 5.20 -7.70
C ALA A 165 23.40 3.71 -7.83
N HIS A 166 22.14 3.30 -7.64
CA HIS A 166 21.70 1.92 -7.81
C HIS A 166 21.65 1.53 -9.30
N ILE A 167 21.07 2.37 -10.14
CA ILE A 167 20.98 2.16 -11.59
C ILE A 167 22.36 2.01 -12.23
N ASP A 168 23.34 2.79 -11.76
CA ASP A 168 24.70 2.75 -12.30
C ASP A 168 25.40 1.39 -12.10
N LEU A 169 24.98 0.65 -11.06
CA LEU A 169 25.50 -0.68 -10.75
C LEU A 169 24.86 -1.79 -11.58
N LEU A 170 23.71 -1.54 -12.21
CA LEU A 170 22.95 -2.55 -12.92
C LEU A 170 23.31 -2.57 -14.40
N ALA A 171 23.25 -3.75 -15.01
CA ALA A 171 23.34 -3.93 -16.45
C ALA A 171 22.10 -3.33 -17.15
N ASP A 172 22.23 -3.09 -18.47
CA ASP A 172 21.09 -2.69 -19.28
C ASP A 172 20.05 -3.83 -19.37
N GLU A 173 18.82 -3.47 -19.65
CA GLU A 173 17.66 -4.38 -19.82
C GLU A 173 17.23 -5.11 -18.51
N ILE A 174 17.74 -4.71 -17.34
CA ILE A 174 17.25 -5.22 -16.06
C ILE A 174 16.10 -4.34 -15.57
N PRO A 175 14.88 -4.89 -15.34
CA PRO A 175 13.79 -4.15 -14.74
C PRO A 175 14.11 -3.73 -13.30
N ILE A 176 13.87 -2.46 -12.99
CA ILE A 176 14.17 -1.86 -11.69
C ILE A 176 12.84 -1.42 -11.07
N PRO A 177 12.24 -2.22 -10.16
CA PRO A 177 11.03 -1.82 -9.47
C PRO A 177 11.33 -0.71 -8.47
N VAL A 178 10.56 0.38 -8.52
CA VAL A 178 10.64 1.51 -7.60
C VAL A 178 9.28 1.69 -6.95
N ASN A 179 9.18 1.30 -5.69
CA ASN A 179 7.94 1.45 -4.93
C ASN A 179 7.74 2.90 -4.49
N ILE A 180 7.12 3.68 -5.37
CA ILE A 180 6.82 5.10 -5.13
C ILE A 180 5.80 5.29 -4.02
N GLY A 181 4.89 4.33 -3.85
CA GLY A 181 3.89 4.34 -2.79
C GLY A 181 4.54 4.20 -1.41
N ALA A 182 5.48 3.26 -1.24
CA ALA A 182 6.23 3.14 0.02
C ALA A 182 7.00 4.43 0.34
N LEU A 183 7.64 5.05 -0.64
CA LEU A 183 8.31 6.35 -0.45
C LEU A 183 7.34 7.46 -0.05
N ALA A 184 6.11 7.44 -0.58
CA ALA A 184 5.07 8.39 -0.19
C ALA A 184 4.60 8.15 1.25
N THR A 185 4.44 6.90 1.70
CA THR A 185 4.09 6.61 3.11
C THR A 185 5.13 7.13 4.08
N PHE A 186 6.43 7.03 3.78
CA PHE A 186 7.49 7.61 4.62
C PHE A 186 7.38 9.13 4.72
N ARG A 187 7.03 9.82 3.62
CA ARG A 187 6.79 11.26 3.66
C ARG A 187 5.59 11.62 4.53
N CYS A 188 4.48 10.90 4.37
CA CYS A 188 3.29 11.06 5.21
C CYS A 188 3.64 10.81 6.68
N ALA A 189 4.35 9.73 6.99
CA ALA A 189 4.78 9.44 8.36
C ALA A 189 5.60 10.57 8.97
N ARG A 190 6.59 11.09 8.23
CA ARG A 190 7.42 12.23 8.68
C ARG A 190 6.58 13.48 8.96
N HIS A 191 5.53 13.72 8.19
CA HIS A 191 4.64 14.85 8.35
C HIS A 191 3.77 14.70 9.61
N LEU A 192 3.23 13.52 9.85
CA LEU A 192 2.29 13.24 10.94
C LEU A 192 2.96 13.04 12.30
N LEU A 193 4.13 12.40 12.32
CA LEU A 193 4.80 12.05 13.57
C LEU A 193 5.27 13.29 14.33
N ARG A 194 4.88 13.38 15.61
CA ARG A 194 5.34 14.44 16.50
C ARG A 194 6.82 14.28 16.85
N GLN A 195 7.47 15.37 17.17
CA GLN A 195 8.83 15.34 17.69
C GLN A 195 8.83 14.66 19.07
N GLY A 196 9.74 13.71 19.27
CA GLY A 196 9.79 12.91 20.49
C GLY A 196 8.76 11.76 20.55
N GLY A 197 8.02 11.53 19.49
CA GLY A 197 7.16 10.35 19.36
C GLY A 197 7.96 9.05 19.12
N PHE A 198 7.25 7.92 19.03
CA PHE A 198 7.84 6.58 18.92
C PHE A 198 8.14 6.16 17.47
N GLY A 199 8.01 7.07 16.52
CA GLY A 199 8.38 6.88 15.12
C GLY A 199 7.45 5.98 14.32
N TYR A 200 7.92 5.57 13.14
CA TYR A 200 7.23 4.67 12.23
C TYR A 200 7.89 3.28 12.26
N THR A 201 7.08 2.24 12.36
CA THR A 201 7.50 0.85 12.20
C THR A 201 6.70 0.22 11.07
N GLY A 202 7.38 -0.11 9.99
CA GLY A 202 6.85 -0.92 8.90
C GLY A 202 7.44 -2.32 8.97
N MET A 203 6.60 -3.31 8.76
CA MET A 203 6.96 -4.72 8.63
C MET A 203 6.44 -5.20 7.29
N ASP A 204 7.34 -5.74 6.47
CA ASP A 204 6.98 -6.25 5.15
C ASP A 204 7.95 -7.35 4.73
N TYR A 205 7.55 -8.16 3.76
CA TYR A 205 8.45 -9.12 3.16
C TYR A 205 9.49 -8.40 2.29
N GLY A 206 10.70 -8.93 2.23
CA GLY A 206 11.74 -8.36 1.39
C GLY A 206 12.96 -9.26 1.30
N MET A 207 13.71 -9.07 0.22
CA MET A 207 15.03 -9.64 0.08
C MET A 207 16.05 -8.70 0.74
N TYR A 208 16.98 -9.26 1.48
CA TYR A 208 18.04 -8.50 2.15
C TYR A 208 19.40 -8.65 1.47
N SER A 209 19.48 -9.43 0.38
CA SER A 209 20.68 -9.53 -0.43
C SER A 209 20.39 -9.69 -1.92
N MET A 210 21.29 -9.17 -2.75
CA MET A 210 21.23 -9.34 -4.22
C MET A 210 21.44 -10.78 -4.68
N GLN A 211 21.86 -11.68 -3.79
CA GLN A 211 22.03 -13.09 -4.10
C GLN A 211 20.70 -13.87 -4.12
N GLU A 212 19.63 -13.24 -3.66
CA GLU A 212 18.28 -13.81 -3.64
C GLU A 212 17.45 -13.44 -4.88
N LEU A 213 17.97 -12.58 -5.74
CA LEU A 213 17.42 -12.24 -7.06
C LEU A 213 17.94 -13.20 -8.12
#